data_6fc3f40cb40968036aeb08131b759aaf
#
_entry.id   6fc3f40cb40968036aeb08131b759aaf
#
_cell.length_a   1.000
_cell.length_b   1.000
_cell.length_c   1.000
_cell.angle_alpha   90.00
_cell.angle_beta   90.00
_cell.angle_gamma   90.00
#
_symmetry.space_group_name_H-M   'P 1'
#
loop_
_entity.id
_entity.type
_entity.pdbx_description
1 polymer ?
#
loop_
_entity_poly.entity_id
_entity_poly.type
_entity_poly.pdbx_seq_one_letter_code
_entity_poly.pdbx_strand_id
1 'polypeptide(L)'
;QASSGYYTYKIAKISSYEVNGMKKLMYVSPREIINNRRTYNSKTYEYTHGYGLIFTSSTESSDDGTIRYIQNDIAGKESNIIKVNEPRIYYGLETNTTVVTNAKDKKEFDYSDEQKDYETSYNGEAGLKMNFLDRLILGIKEKNVNIALSGSVTSESKILINRNIIKRARLALPDVIYDNNPYTVLDENGDIYWVIDAYTVSSSYPYSTYTEIE
;
A
#
# COMPACT_ATOMS: atom_id res chain seq x y z
N GLN A 1 -4.31 4.13 20.17
CA GLN A 1 -2.86 4.33 19.85
C GLN A 1 -2.24 3.04 19.31
N ALA A 2 -3.03 2.27 18.60
CA ALA A 2 -2.59 1.01 18.07
C ALA A 2 -1.52 1.25 16.99
N SER A 3 -0.34 0.73 17.26
CA SER A 3 0.64 0.29 16.27
C SER A 3 1.34 1.34 15.40
N SER A 4 1.72 2.47 15.93
CA SER A 4 2.68 3.36 15.25
C SER A 4 4.03 2.69 14.94
N GLY A 5 4.28 1.48 15.44
CA GLY A 5 5.49 0.69 15.16
C GLY A 5 5.45 -0.18 13.91
N TYR A 6 4.28 -0.47 13.37
CA TYR A 6 4.12 -1.38 12.22
C TYR A 6 3.86 -0.63 10.91
N TYR A 7 3.22 0.52 10.97
CA TYR A 7 2.72 1.24 9.79
C TYR A 7 3.23 2.67 9.70
N THR A 8 3.31 3.17 8.48
CA THR A 8 3.51 4.59 8.16
C THR A 8 2.28 5.14 7.43
N TYR A 9 2.00 6.43 7.63
CA TYR A 9 0.90 7.16 6.99
C TYR A 9 1.39 8.57 6.60
N LYS A 10 2.35 8.62 5.69
CA LYS A 10 3.00 9.87 5.26
C LYS A 10 2.19 10.66 4.26
N ILE A 11 1.25 10.02 3.58
CA ILE A 11 0.51 10.61 2.49
C ILE A 11 -0.94 10.76 2.90
N ALA A 12 -1.43 11.98 2.86
CA ALA A 12 -2.83 12.28 3.10
C ALA A 12 -3.36 13.22 2.01
N LYS A 13 -4.52 12.90 1.45
CA LYS A 13 -5.23 13.77 0.52
C LYS A 13 -6.61 14.09 1.07
N ILE A 14 -7.08 15.32 0.84
CA ILE A 14 -8.44 15.72 1.19
C ILE A 14 -9.41 15.13 0.17
N SER A 15 -10.43 14.43 0.66
CA SER A 15 -11.53 13.90 -0.12
C SER A 15 -12.84 14.07 0.64
N SER A 16 -13.97 14.05 -0.08
CA SER A 16 -15.31 14.18 0.51
C SER A 16 -15.93 12.79 0.63
N TYR A 17 -16.34 12.45 1.84
CA TYR A 17 -17.05 11.21 2.12
C TYR A 17 -18.33 11.47 2.90
N GLU A 18 -19.30 10.58 2.76
CA GLU A 18 -20.53 10.64 3.52
C GLU A 18 -20.37 9.96 4.87
N VAL A 19 -20.69 10.68 5.94
CA VAL A 19 -20.65 10.21 7.32
C VAL A 19 -21.97 10.56 7.97
N ASN A 20 -22.74 9.55 8.36
CA ASN A 20 -24.06 9.70 8.97
C ASN A 20 -25.01 10.60 8.14
N GLY A 21 -25.04 10.41 6.81
CA GLY A 21 -25.87 11.19 5.90
C GLY A 21 -25.38 12.59 5.57
N MET A 22 -24.20 12.97 6.03
CA MET A 22 -23.59 14.29 5.77
C MET A 22 -22.26 14.13 5.03
N LYS A 23 -22.07 14.93 3.99
CA LYS A 23 -20.76 15.02 3.31
C LYS A 23 -19.77 15.80 4.17
N LYS A 24 -18.64 15.16 4.48
CA LYS A 24 -17.53 15.73 5.24
C LYS A 24 -16.25 15.69 4.43
N LEU A 25 -15.48 16.79 4.51
CA LEU A 25 -14.12 16.83 3.99
C LEU A 25 -13.17 16.19 5.00
N MET A 26 -12.38 15.24 4.52
CA MET A 26 -11.47 14.47 5.38
C MET A 26 -10.14 14.26 4.71
N TYR A 27 -9.08 14.23 5.51
CA TYR A 27 -7.81 13.66 5.05
C TYR A 27 -7.90 12.15 5.12
N VAL A 28 -7.52 11.50 4.02
CA VAL A 28 -7.45 10.03 3.90
C VAL A 28 -6.00 9.64 3.72
N SER A 29 -5.55 8.69 4.52
CA SER A 29 -4.17 8.20 4.48
C SER A 29 -4.12 6.69 4.60
N PRO A 30 -3.41 5.99 3.69
CA PRO A 30 -3.20 4.56 3.79
C PRO A 30 -2.17 4.23 4.88
N ARG A 31 -2.38 3.12 5.59
CA ARG A 31 -1.37 2.56 6.48
C ARG A 31 -0.49 1.60 5.69
N GLU A 32 0.68 2.06 5.27
CA GLU A 32 1.67 1.21 4.62
C GLU A 32 2.62 0.57 5.62
N ILE A 33 3.07 -0.64 5.34
CA ILE A 33 3.93 -1.42 6.24
C ILE A 33 5.34 -0.82 6.35
N ILE A 34 5.88 -0.74 7.56
CA ILE A 34 7.26 -0.33 7.82
C ILE A 34 8.16 -1.55 7.87
N ASN A 35 9.13 -1.63 6.96
CA ASN A 35 10.05 -2.77 6.86
C ASN A 35 11.53 -2.43 7.16
N ASN A 36 11.86 -1.18 7.45
CA ASN A 36 13.25 -0.69 7.52
C ASN A 36 14.12 -1.37 8.60
N ARG A 37 13.50 -1.84 9.68
CA ARG A 37 14.22 -2.46 10.84
C ARG A 37 13.95 -3.96 10.98
N ARG A 38 13.32 -4.59 9.98
CA ARG A 38 12.96 -6.00 10.06
C ARG A 38 14.01 -6.89 9.42
N THR A 39 14.09 -8.13 9.91
CA THR A 39 14.96 -9.15 9.30
C THR A 39 14.49 -9.46 7.86
N TYR A 40 15.38 -10.07 7.09
CA TYR A 40 15.02 -10.52 5.73
C TYR A 40 13.75 -11.39 5.72
N ASN A 41 13.71 -12.40 6.59
CA ASN A 41 12.58 -13.32 6.66
C ASN A 41 11.27 -12.59 7.02
N SER A 42 11.29 -11.79 8.06
CA SER A 42 10.10 -11.07 8.50
C SER A 42 9.55 -10.12 7.42
N LYS A 43 10.40 -9.32 6.78
CA LYS A 43 9.95 -8.39 5.73
C LYS A 43 9.54 -9.08 4.42
N THR A 44 10.03 -10.31 4.18
CA THR A 44 9.75 -11.04 2.94
C THR A 44 8.52 -11.93 3.05
N TYR A 45 8.26 -12.51 4.20
CA TYR A 45 7.25 -13.55 4.37
C TYR A 45 6.14 -13.20 5.38
N GLU A 46 6.42 -12.31 6.34
CA GLU A 46 5.50 -12.07 7.45
C GLU A 46 4.84 -10.68 7.34
N TYR A 47 5.63 -9.62 7.24
CA TYR A 47 5.13 -8.24 7.15
C TYR A 47 5.04 -7.79 5.69
N THR A 48 4.11 -8.40 4.97
CA THR A 48 4.00 -8.30 3.51
C THR A 48 3.14 -7.13 3.05
N HIS A 49 2.24 -6.60 3.88
CA HIS A 49 1.25 -5.60 3.49
C HIS A 49 0.97 -4.59 4.60
N GLY A 50 0.45 -3.44 4.21
CA GLY A 50 -0.19 -2.48 5.09
C GLY A 50 -1.66 -2.83 5.33
N TYR A 51 -2.34 -2.05 6.22
CA TYR A 51 -3.70 -2.38 6.60
C TYR A 51 -4.57 -1.15 6.84
N GLY A 52 -5.61 -0.99 6.03
CA GLY A 52 -6.66 0.00 6.18
C GLY A 52 -6.26 1.44 5.91
N LEU A 53 -7.23 2.30 6.09
CA LEU A 53 -7.12 3.74 5.91
C LEU A 53 -7.33 4.46 7.24
N ILE A 54 -6.74 5.64 7.37
CA ILE A 54 -7.02 6.59 8.43
C ILE A 54 -7.82 7.74 7.82
N PHE A 55 -8.89 8.11 8.51
CA PHE A 55 -9.70 9.28 8.16
C PHE A 55 -9.62 10.29 9.30
N THR A 56 -9.20 11.52 8.97
CA THR A 56 -9.16 12.62 9.94
C THR A 56 -9.98 13.80 9.44
N SER A 57 -10.57 14.55 10.35
CA SER A 57 -11.30 15.78 9.98
C SER A 57 -10.33 16.79 9.37
N SER A 58 -10.75 17.44 8.28
CA SER A 58 -10.03 18.58 7.71
C SER A 58 -10.49 19.94 8.27
N THR A 59 -11.62 19.95 9.00
CA THR A 59 -12.29 21.18 9.46
C THR A 59 -12.42 21.26 10.97
N GLU A 60 -12.22 20.16 11.68
CA GLU A 60 -12.41 20.08 13.13
C GLU A 60 -11.16 19.52 13.80
N SER A 61 -10.78 20.07 14.93
CA SER A 61 -9.79 19.52 15.86
C SER A 61 -10.46 18.89 17.07
N SER A 62 -9.74 18.07 17.81
CA SER A 62 -10.15 17.60 19.13
C SER A 62 -10.13 18.75 20.14
N ASP A 63 -10.78 18.60 21.30
CA ASP A 63 -10.89 19.65 22.33
C ASP A 63 -9.53 20.10 22.88
N ASP A 64 -8.51 19.25 22.79
CA ASP A 64 -7.12 19.53 23.15
C ASP A 64 -6.29 20.14 22.00
N GLY A 65 -6.92 20.46 20.87
CA GLY A 65 -6.27 21.02 19.68
C GLY A 65 -5.51 20.00 18.83
N THR A 66 -5.57 18.72 19.14
CA THR A 66 -4.94 17.66 18.34
C THR A 66 -5.80 17.27 17.12
N ILE A 67 -5.24 16.42 16.27
CA ILE A 67 -5.94 15.90 15.08
C ILE A 67 -7.17 15.11 15.52
N ARG A 68 -8.34 15.47 14.99
CA ARG A 68 -9.57 14.74 15.22
C ARG A 68 -9.67 13.57 14.24
N TYR A 69 -9.55 12.35 14.76
CA TYR A 69 -9.80 11.15 14.00
C TYR A 69 -11.30 10.91 13.85
N ILE A 70 -11.72 10.60 12.61
CA ILE A 70 -13.09 10.16 12.30
C ILE A 70 -13.12 8.63 12.32
N GLN A 71 -12.11 8.01 11.71
CA GLN A 71 -11.89 6.58 11.74
C GLN A 71 -10.39 6.30 11.77
N ASN A 72 -9.95 5.64 12.81
CA ASN A 72 -8.55 5.29 13.02
C ASN A 72 -8.42 3.84 13.54
N ASP A 73 -9.54 3.18 13.79
CA ASP A 73 -9.57 1.82 14.24
C ASP A 73 -9.06 0.86 13.16
N ILE A 74 -8.03 0.09 13.49
CA ILE A 74 -7.41 -0.85 12.57
C ILE A 74 -8.25 -2.12 12.42
N ALA A 75 -8.98 -2.51 13.46
CA ALA A 75 -9.75 -3.74 13.50
C ALA A 75 -11.21 -3.55 13.08
N GLY A 76 -11.65 -2.33 12.86
CA GLY A 76 -13.04 -2.01 12.51
C GLY A 76 -14.04 -2.30 13.62
N LYS A 77 -13.58 -2.34 14.89
CA LYS A 77 -14.41 -2.80 16.02
C LYS A 77 -15.36 -1.73 16.56
N GLU A 78 -14.97 -0.45 16.46
CA GLU A 78 -15.71 0.59 17.20
C GLU A 78 -16.70 1.39 16.35
N SER A 79 -16.45 1.59 15.11
CA SER A 79 -17.42 2.18 14.18
C SER A 79 -16.85 2.16 12.75
N ASN A 80 -17.21 1.20 11.96
CA ASN A 80 -17.04 1.31 10.51
C ASN A 80 -18.00 2.39 9.98
N ILE A 81 -17.69 3.64 10.32
CA ILE A 81 -18.40 4.80 9.78
C ILE A 81 -18.22 4.81 8.26
N ILE A 82 -17.01 4.42 7.82
CA ILE A 82 -16.65 4.28 6.41
C ILE A 82 -16.21 2.84 6.20
N LYS A 83 -16.98 2.12 5.39
CA LYS A 83 -16.71 0.71 5.09
C LYS A 83 -15.51 0.57 4.19
N VAL A 84 -14.55 -0.29 4.55
CA VAL A 84 -13.44 -0.72 3.70
C VAL A 84 -13.56 -2.23 3.49
N ASN A 85 -13.73 -2.67 2.24
CA ASN A 85 -13.97 -4.09 1.91
C ASN A 85 -12.69 -4.92 2.03
N GLU A 86 -11.64 -4.52 1.35
CA GLU A 86 -10.34 -5.19 1.40
C GLU A 86 -9.30 -4.20 1.93
N PRO A 87 -8.99 -4.26 3.23
CA PRO A 87 -8.12 -3.30 3.87
C PRO A 87 -6.63 -3.54 3.63
N ARG A 88 -6.23 -4.68 3.05
CA ARG A 88 -4.82 -5.06 2.89
C ARG A 88 -4.16 -4.32 1.75
N ILE A 89 -3.06 -3.62 2.03
CA ILE A 89 -2.36 -2.76 1.08
C ILE A 89 -1.03 -3.39 0.71
N TYR A 90 -1.03 -4.19 -0.36
CA TYR A 90 0.17 -4.86 -0.87
C TYR A 90 1.03 -3.99 -1.77
N TYR A 91 0.48 -2.94 -2.35
CA TYR A 91 1.15 -1.99 -3.24
C TYR A 91 0.96 -0.58 -2.71
N GLY A 92 2.03 0.20 -2.68
CA GLY A 92 1.97 1.54 -2.11
C GLY A 92 3.14 2.40 -2.53
N LEU A 93 3.26 3.56 -1.94
CA LEU A 93 4.34 4.51 -2.23
C LEU A 93 5.61 4.21 -1.43
N GLU A 94 5.45 3.85 -0.16
CA GLU A 94 6.56 3.48 0.75
C GLU A 94 6.92 1.98 0.66
N THR A 95 6.11 1.22 -0.05
CA THR A 95 6.21 -0.23 -0.18
C THR A 95 7.17 -0.61 -1.32
N ASN A 96 8.42 -0.90 -1.00
CA ASN A 96 9.48 -1.13 -2.01
C ASN A 96 10.08 -2.54 -2.00
N THR A 97 9.79 -3.37 -1.00
CA THR A 97 10.40 -4.69 -0.86
C THR A 97 9.67 -5.74 -1.67
N THR A 98 10.42 -6.67 -2.29
CA THR A 98 9.84 -7.89 -2.84
C THR A 98 9.37 -8.78 -1.70
N VAL A 99 8.15 -9.33 -1.81
CA VAL A 99 7.58 -10.22 -0.81
C VAL A 99 7.10 -11.52 -1.45
N VAL A 100 7.04 -12.54 -0.63
CA VAL A 100 6.51 -13.87 -0.99
C VAL A 100 5.31 -14.14 -0.10
N THR A 101 4.16 -14.22 -0.71
CA THR A 101 2.90 -14.54 -0.04
C THR A 101 2.63 -16.04 -0.11
N ASN A 102 1.82 -16.55 0.80
CA ASN A 102 1.49 -17.98 0.92
C ASN A 102 2.75 -18.87 0.96
N ALA A 103 3.78 -18.43 1.67
CA ALA A 103 4.98 -19.22 1.88
C ALA A 103 4.71 -20.38 2.85
N LYS A 104 5.38 -21.51 2.61
CA LYS A 104 5.25 -22.71 3.45
C LYS A 104 5.65 -22.38 4.90
N ASP A 105 4.83 -22.83 5.84
CA ASP A 105 5.04 -22.67 7.28
C ASP A 105 5.19 -21.22 7.74
N LYS A 106 4.64 -20.27 6.96
CA LYS A 106 4.62 -18.84 7.25
C LYS A 106 3.22 -18.30 7.12
N LYS A 107 2.86 -17.43 8.05
CA LYS A 107 1.64 -16.61 7.99
C LYS A 107 2.02 -15.16 7.83
N GLU A 108 1.16 -14.42 7.14
CA GLU A 108 1.33 -13.00 6.98
C GLU A 108 0.69 -12.29 8.18
N PHE A 109 1.42 -11.36 8.76
CA PHE A 109 0.90 -10.47 9.80
C PHE A 109 -0.17 -9.57 9.17
N ASP A 110 -1.36 -9.59 9.71
CA ASP A 110 -2.49 -8.80 9.25
C ASP A 110 -2.54 -7.46 10.00
N TYR A 111 -2.87 -7.51 11.26
CA TYR A 111 -2.86 -6.36 12.16
C TYR A 111 -2.73 -6.83 13.62
N SER A 112 -2.45 -5.88 14.51
CA SER A 112 -2.43 -6.13 15.94
C SER A 112 -3.53 -5.32 16.62
N ASP A 113 -4.28 -5.95 17.50
CA ASP A 113 -5.04 -5.26 18.52
C ASP A 113 -4.24 -5.26 19.84
N GLU A 114 -4.75 -4.63 20.88
CA GLU A 114 -4.03 -4.55 22.17
C GLU A 114 -3.82 -5.91 22.85
N GLN A 115 -4.47 -6.96 22.36
CA GLN A 115 -4.47 -8.29 22.99
C GLN A 115 -3.65 -9.31 22.20
N LYS A 116 -3.68 -9.27 20.89
CA LYS A 116 -3.01 -10.23 20.02
C LYS A 116 -2.72 -9.72 18.61
N ASP A 117 -1.80 -10.40 17.96
CA ASP A 117 -1.54 -10.27 16.53
C ASP A 117 -2.48 -11.17 15.75
N TYR A 118 -3.01 -10.63 14.65
CA TYR A 118 -3.81 -11.36 13.70
C TYR A 118 -2.99 -11.72 12.47
N GLU A 119 -3.26 -12.89 11.94
CA GLU A 119 -2.56 -13.45 10.79
C GLU A 119 -3.54 -13.70 9.65
N THR A 120 -3.01 -13.64 8.43
CA THR A 120 -3.77 -13.90 7.22
C THR A 120 -3.01 -14.74 6.22
N SER A 121 -3.68 -15.09 5.11
CA SER A 121 -3.08 -15.65 3.92
C SER A 121 -3.54 -14.86 2.72
N TYR A 122 -2.67 -14.68 1.75
CA TYR A 122 -2.94 -13.90 0.54
C TYR A 122 -3.97 -14.61 -0.35
N ASN A 123 -5.04 -13.92 -0.68
CA ASN A 123 -6.10 -14.38 -1.59
C ASN A 123 -6.19 -13.56 -2.89
N GLY A 124 -5.34 -12.53 -3.05
CA GLY A 124 -5.34 -11.66 -4.21
C GLY A 124 -4.87 -12.36 -5.49
N GLU A 125 -5.21 -11.80 -6.63
CA GLU A 125 -4.82 -12.33 -7.95
C GLU A 125 -3.41 -11.92 -8.37
N ALA A 126 -2.92 -10.80 -7.89
CA ALA A 126 -1.60 -10.28 -8.26
C ALA A 126 -0.46 -11.15 -7.76
N GLY A 127 0.72 -10.99 -8.37
CA GLY A 127 1.93 -11.75 -8.06
C GLY A 127 2.25 -12.81 -9.10
N LEU A 128 3.49 -13.27 -9.08
CA LEU A 128 4.04 -14.21 -10.03
C LEU A 128 4.23 -15.57 -9.35
N LYS A 129 3.72 -16.63 -9.96
CA LYS A 129 4.12 -17.99 -9.65
C LYS A 129 5.42 -18.26 -10.38
N MET A 130 6.46 -18.67 -9.67
CA MET A 130 7.79 -18.83 -10.23
C MET A 130 8.31 -20.24 -9.99
N ASN A 131 8.83 -20.87 -11.05
CA ASN A 131 9.63 -22.07 -10.95
C ASN A 131 11.04 -21.75 -10.38
N PHE A 132 11.88 -22.77 -10.21
CA PHE A 132 13.22 -22.60 -9.65
C PHE A 132 14.11 -21.68 -10.51
N LEU A 133 14.05 -21.80 -11.83
CA LEU A 133 14.86 -20.98 -12.75
C LEU A 133 14.42 -19.51 -12.70
N ASP A 134 13.11 -19.24 -12.69
CA ASP A 134 12.59 -17.88 -12.56
C ASP A 134 13.02 -17.23 -11.25
N ARG A 135 13.01 -18.01 -10.14
CA ARG A 135 13.48 -17.53 -8.83
C ARG A 135 14.97 -17.24 -8.82
N LEU A 136 15.76 -18.06 -9.53
CA LEU A 136 17.21 -17.82 -9.67
C LEU A 136 17.47 -16.50 -10.42
N ILE A 137 16.79 -16.28 -11.54
CA ILE A 137 16.89 -15.04 -12.31
C ILE A 137 16.46 -13.83 -11.47
N LEU A 138 15.37 -13.95 -10.74
CA LEU A 138 14.91 -12.90 -9.84
C LEU A 138 15.92 -12.64 -8.71
N GLY A 139 16.49 -13.69 -8.12
CA GLY A 139 17.50 -13.58 -7.07
C GLY A 139 18.75 -12.82 -7.54
N ILE A 140 19.18 -13.07 -8.77
CA ILE A 140 20.29 -12.32 -9.41
C ILE A 140 19.90 -10.85 -9.61
N LYS A 141 18.71 -10.58 -10.17
CA LYS A 141 18.19 -9.22 -10.41
C LYS A 141 18.09 -8.41 -9.12
N GLU A 142 17.52 -8.99 -8.08
CA GLU A 142 17.32 -8.35 -6.79
C GLU A 142 18.58 -8.40 -5.89
N LYS A 143 19.68 -8.98 -6.39
CA LYS A 143 20.92 -9.24 -5.63
C LYS A 143 20.66 -9.97 -4.31
N ASN A 144 19.74 -10.93 -4.36
CA ASN A 144 19.24 -11.65 -3.20
C ASN A 144 19.03 -13.14 -3.50
N VAL A 145 20.03 -13.94 -3.21
CA VAL A 145 20.00 -15.38 -3.44
C VAL A 145 19.00 -16.14 -2.55
N ASN A 146 18.55 -15.52 -1.44
CA ASN A 146 17.60 -16.18 -0.54
C ASN A 146 16.25 -16.47 -1.22
N ILE A 147 15.80 -15.64 -2.17
CA ILE A 147 14.59 -15.89 -2.94
C ILE A 147 14.72 -17.16 -3.77
N ALA A 148 15.89 -17.37 -4.39
CA ALA A 148 16.16 -18.53 -5.22
C ALA A 148 16.25 -19.82 -4.41
N LEU A 149 16.95 -19.77 -3.27
CA LEU A 149 17.29 -20.96 -2.47
C LEU A 149 16.29 -21.28 -1.35
N SER A 150 15.28 -20.42 -1.14
CA SER A 150 14.32 -20.62 -0.06
C SER A 150 13.43 -21.86 -0.29
N GLY A 151 13.45 -22.77 0.66
CA GLY A 151 12.51 -23.89 0.73
C GLY A 151 11.08 -23.50 1.11
N SER A 152 10.86 -22.25 1.55
CA SER A 152 9.53 -21.75 1.91
C SER A 152 8.69 -21.34 0.70
N VAL A 153 9.30 -21.22 -0.49
CA VAL A 153 8.58 -20.88 -1.73
C VAL A 153 8.09 -22.16 -2.39
N THR A 154 6.77 -22.29 -2.52
CA THR A 154 6.08 -23.45 -3.10
C THR A 154 5.31 -23.09 -4.37
N SER A 155 4.60 -24.04 -4.98
CA SER A 155 3.68 -23.81 -6.12
C SER A 155 2.51 -22.89 -5.77
N GLU A 156 2.12 -22.82 -4.50
CA GLU A 156 1.03 -21.97 -4.02
C GLU A 156 1.49 -20.54 -3.70
N SER A 157 2.80 -20.36 -3.57
CA SER A 157 3.37 -19.05 -3.26
C SER A 157 3.28 -18.11 -4.45
N LYS A 158 3.03 -16.82 -4.18
CA LYS A 158 3.12 -15.75 -5.16
C LYS A 158 4.20 -14.76 -4.74
N ILE A 159 5.01 -14.35 -5.70
CA ILE A 159 6.07 -13.35 -5.48
C ILE A 159 5.57 -12.02 -6.01
N LEU A 160 5.47 -11.02 -5.14
CA LEU A 160 5.05 -9.68 -5.49
C LEU A 160 6.29 -8.78 -5.62
N ILE A 161 6.50 -8.28 -6.84
CA ILE A 161 7.62 -7.41 -7.23
C ILE A 161 7.10 -6.05 -7.70
N ASN A 162 7.97 -5.06 -7.79
CA ASN A 162 7.65 -3.72 -8.27
C ASN A 162 6.42 -3.15 -7.52
N ARG A 163 6.48 -3.19 -6.19
CA ARG A 163 5.35 -2.89 -5.33
C ARG A 163 5.14 -1.39 -5.14
N ASN A 164 6.15 -0.56 -5.41
CA ASN A 164 5.98 0.88 -5.45
C ASN A 164 5.11 1.26 -6.67
N ILE A 165 4.00 1.94 -6.42
CA ILE A 165 2.97 2.22 -7.44
C ILE A 165 3.47 3.13 -8.55
N ILE A 166 4.29 4.15 -8.25
CA ILE A 166 4.87 5.04 -9.28
C ILE A 166 5.84 4.28 -10.17
N LYS A 167 6.74 3.49 -9.55
CA LYS A 167 7.67 2.66 -10.33
C LYS A 167 6.93 1.65 -11.20
N ARG A 168 5.85 1.08 -10.69
CA ARG A 168 5.00 0.14 -11.41
C ARG A 168 4.29 0.81 -12.58
N ALA A 169 3.72 2.00 -12.38
CA ALA A 169 3.07 2.78 -13.42
C ALA A 169 4.06 3.16 -14.54
N ARG A 170 5.27 3.62 -14.18
CA ARG A 170 6.34 3.94 -15.14
C ARG A 170 6.81 2.73 -15.96
N LEU A 171 6.75 1.52 -15.39
CA LEU A 171 7.08 0.30 -16.15
C LEU A 171 5.96 -0.08 -17.12
N ALA A 172 4.71 0.21 -16.78
CA ALA A 172 3.56 -0.12 -17.62
C ALA A 172 3.37 0.89 -18.77
N LEU A 173 3.57 2.17 -18.49
CA LEU A 173 3.41 3.27 -19.44
C LEU A 173 4.60 4.24 -19.32
N PRO A 174 5.75 3.93 -19.93
CA PRO A 174 6.99 4.70 -19.75
C PRO A 174 6.96 6.10 -20.38
N ASP A 175 6.10 6.31 -21.38
CA ASP A 175 6.03 7.56 -22.15
C ASP A 175 5.16 8.64 -21.51
N VAL A 176 4.73 8.42 -20.26
CA VAL A 176 3.87 9.34 -19.52
C VAL A 176 4.65 9.92 -18.34
N ILE A 177 4.47 11.22 -18.12
CA ILE A 177 5.02 11.92 -16.96
C ILE A 177 4.04 11.78 -15.80
N TYR A 178 4.49 11.19 -14.71
CA TYR A 178 3.67 10.95 -13.52
C TYR A 178 3.98 11.98 -12.44
N ASP A 179 2.92 12.48 -11.80
CA ASP A 179 3.06 13.21 -10.54
C ASP A 179 3.66 12.29 -9.45
N ASN A 180 4.48 12.87 -8.60
CA ASN A 180 5.12 12.15 -7.52
C ASN A 180 4.27 12.07 -6.23
N ASN A 181 3.05 12.60 -6.25
CA ASN A 181 2.13 12.67 -5.13
C ASN A 181 0.87 11.83 -5.34
N PRO A 182 0.97 10.50 -5.53
CA PRO A 182 -0.21 9.65 -5.62
C PRO A 182 -0.97 9.66 -4.30
N TYR A 183 -2.26 9.38 -4.38
CA TYR A 183 -3.14 9.36 -3.22
C TYR A 183 -4.15 8.22 -3.29
N THR A 184 -4.70 7.85 -2.14
CA THR A 184 -5.72 6.82 -2.06
C THR A 184 -7.11 7.45 -2.05
N VAL A 185 -8.03 6.78 -2.72
CA VAL A 185 -9.47 7.03 -2.66
C VAL A 185 -10.19 5.74 -2.33
N LEU A 186 -11.32 5.88 -1.68
CA LEU A 186 -12.25 4.79 -1.42
C LEU A 186 -13.48 5.01 -2.30
N ASP A 187 -13.89 4.00 -3.04
CA ASP A 187 -15.10 4.08 -3.84
C ASP A 187 -16.37 3.83 -3.01
N GLU A 188 -17.53 3.91 -3.65
CA GLU A 188 -18.84 3.69 -3.01
C GLU A 188 -19.02 2.25 -2.50
N ASN A 189 -18.28 1.30 -3.05
CA ASN A 189 -18.31 -0.10 -2.62
C ASN A 189 -17.42 -0.36 -1.40
N GLY A 190 -16.47 0.55 -1.12
CA GLY A 190 -15.48 0.40 -0.07
C GLY A 190 -14.16 -0.22 -0.55
N ASP A 191 -13.87 -0.13 -1.84
CA ASP A 191 -12.62 -0.61 -2.40
C ASP A 191 -11.59 0.52 -2.49
N ILE A 192 -10.33 0.20 -2.14
CA ILE A 192 -9.24 1.18 -2.11
C ILE A 192 -8.57 1.25 -3.49
N TYR A 193 -8.48 2.45 -4.04
CA TYR A 193 -7.76 2.74 -5.26
C TYR A 193 -6.63 3.72 -5.03
N TRP A 194 -5.52 3.50 -5.74
CA TRP A 194 -4.47 4.49 -5.89
C TRP A 194 -4.73 5.34 -7.13
N VAL A 195 -4.71 6.64 -6.98
CA VAL A 195 -4.80 7.61 -8.07
C VAL A 195 -3.44 8.24 -8.26
N ILE A 196 -2.96 8.23 -9.51
CA ILE A 196 -1.70 8.85 -9.92
C ILE A 196 -2.02 9.78 -11.08
N ASP A 197 -1.87 11.07 -10.88
CA ASP A 197 -2.01 12.06 -11.94
C ASP A 197 -0.87 11.90 -12.95
N ALA A 198 -1.20 11.97 -14.23
CA ALA A 198 -0.24 11.73 -15.29
C ALA A 198 -0.49 12.61 -16.50
N TYR A 199 0.59 12.97 -17.20
CA TYR A 199 0.58 13.93 -18.29
C TYR A 199 1.26 13.38 -19.52
N THR A 200 0.69 13.61 -20.68
CA THR A 200 1.36 13.40 -21.96
C THR A 200 1.96 14.72 -22.45
N VAL A 201 3.15 14.66 -23.04
CA VAL A 201 3.86 15.82 -23.58
C VAL A 201 4.14 15.60 -25.04
N SER A 202 3.94 16.62 -25.87
CA SER A 202 4.26 16.60 -27.28
C SER A 202 5.04 17.85 -27.67
N SER A 203 6.16 17.64 -28.35
CA SER A 203 6.94 18.73 -28.98
C SER A 203 6.51 19.01 -30.43
N SER A 204 5.54 18.26 -30.93
CA SER A 204 5.10 18.34 -32.33
C SER A 204 4.12 19.48 -32.60
N TYR A 205 3.71 20.22 -31.60
CA TYR A 205 2.82 21.35 -31.76
C TYR A 205 3.61 22.60 -32.20
N PRO A 206 3.25 23.25 -33.31
CA PRO A 206 3.95 24.46 -33.75
C PRO A 206 3.93 25.55 -32.66
N TYR A 207 5.06 26.19 -32.46
CA TYR A 207 5.24 27.24 -31.44
C TYR A 207 5.14 26.76 -29.97
N SER A 208 5.16 25.46 -29.70
CA SER A 208 5.25 24.97 -28.32
C SER A 208 6.63 25.22 -27.75
N THR A 209 6.67 25.78 -26.54
CA THR A 209 7.90 25.92 -25.75
C THR A 209 7.81 25.01 -24.54
N TYR A 210 8.84 24.22 -24.27
CA TYR A 210 8.91 23.45 -23.04
C TYR A 210 9.11 24.38 -21.86
N THR A 211 8.30 24.21 -20.85
CA THR A 211 8.50 24.81 -19.54
C THR A 211 8.78 23.67 -18.57
N GLU A 212 9.93 23.69 -17.91
CA GLU A 212 10.17 22.79 -16.79
C GLU A 212 9.28 23.23 -15.64
N ILE A 213 8.49 22.32 -15.13
CA ILE A 213 7.68 22.52 -13.93
C ILE A 213 8.49 21.91 -12.79
N GLU A 214 9.00 22.75 -11.88
CA GLU A 214 9.68 22.33 -10.66
C GLU A 214 8.73 21.66 -9.66
#